data_98624af08e3083d26097d73e2f0bad03
#
_entry.id   98624af08e3083d26097d73e2f0bad03
#
_cell.length_a   1.000
_cell.length_b   1.000
_cell.length_c   1.000
_cell.angle_alpha   90.00
_cell.angle_beta   90.00
_cell.angle_gamma   90.00
#
_symmetry.space_group_name_H-M   'P 1'
#
loop_
_entity.id
_entity.type
_entity.pdbx_description
1 polymer ?
#
loop_
_entity_poly.entity_id
_entity_poly.type
_entity_poly.pdbx_seq_one_letter_code
_entity_poly.pdbx_strand_id
1 'polypeptide(L)'
;MSSPSTTGIELKTRRPIVGEIVELISSMRFAIALLAMIAIAAVIGTVMKQNEATSNYINQFGPFWHAVFDKVGLYSVYSAWWFLLLMGMLVTSTSLCITRNAPKMIKDMRSWRENVREQSLLNFHHKMQWRAPLARAALAQQTAARLADAGYKVKLVEKDHGILLAAKQGAANKFGYIFAHSAIVIICVGALFDSDMPIRFQEWFLGKTPFGGSGLISAVPPQHRLSTSNPTFRGNTLIPEGGSSDSALLQRADGVLIQELPVTIKLKKFTIDFYSTGMPKLLSLIHI
;
A
#
# COMPACT_ATOMS: atom_id res chain seq x y z
N MET A 1 -3.34 -27.66 -59.21
CA MET A 1 -3.36 -26.21 -59.01
C MET A 1 -3.66 -25.96 -57.55
N SER A 2 -2.62 -25.74 -56.75
CA SER A 2 -2.73 -25.46 -55.34
C SER A 2 -2.83 -23.94 -55.14
N SER A 3 -3.93 -23.49 -54.57
CA SER A 3 -4.17 -22.08 -54.22
C SER A 3 -3.17 -21.61 -53.15
N PRO A 4 -2.52 -20.46 -53.28
CA PRO A 4 -1.66 -19.94 -52.26
C PRO A 4 -2.52 -19.49 -51.06
N SER A 5 -2.20 -20.01 -49.87
CA SER A 5 -2.76 -19.55 -48.62
C SER A 5 -2.28 -18.11 -48.32
N THR A 6 -3.11 -17.13 -48.50
CA THR A 6 -2.86 -15.76 -48.05
C THR A 6 -2.83 -15.78 -46.53
N THR A 7 -1.65 -15.69 -45.97
CA THR A 7 -1.47 -15.39 -44.56
C THR A 7 -1.99 -13.99 -44.32
N GLY A 8 -3.19 -13.86 -43.77
CA GLY A 8 -3.79 -12.58 -43.42
C GLY A 8 -2.91 -11.87 -42.41
N ILE A 9 -2.44 -10.66 -42.76
CA ILE A 9 -1.85 -9.73 -41.81
C ILE A 9 -3.01 -9.31 -40.90
N GLU A 10 -3.07 -9.84 -39.69
CA GLU A 10 -3.96 -9.32 -38.66
C GLU A 10 -3.56 -7.88 -38.34
N LEU A 11 -4.26 -6.94 -38.93
CA LEU A 11 -4.19 -5.54 -38.53
C LEU A 11 -4.66 -5.44 -37.08
N LYS A 12 -3.70 -5.30 -36.18
CA LYS A 12 -3.96 -5.08 -34.76
C LYS A 12 -4.82 -3.81 -34.63
N THR A 13 -6.11 -3.97 -34.44
CA THR A 13 -7.05 -2.87 -34.22
C THR A 13 -6.47 -1.96 -33.15
N ARG A 14 -6.30 -0.68 -33.49
CA ARG A 14 -5.73 0.33 -32.59
C ARG A 14 -6.57 0.35 -31.33
N ARG A 15 -6.04 -0.15 -30.24
CA ARG A 15 -6.72 -0.12 -28.94
C ARG A 15 -6.96 1.34 -28.56
N PRO A 16 -8.11 1.69 -27.97
CA PRO A 16 -8.32 3.06 -27.50
C PRO A 16 -7.19 3.43 -26.53
N ILE A 17 -6.67 4.65 -26.62
CA ILE A 17 -5.55 5.18 -25.81
C ILE A 17 -5.74 4.90 -24.32
N VAL A 18 -6.98 5.00 -23.83
CA VAL A 18 -7.33 4.66 -22.45
C VAL A 18 -6.96 3.20 -22.09
N GLY A 19 -7.17 2.26 -23.03
CA GLY A 19 -6.81 0.86 -22.82
C GLY A 19 -5.29 0.66 -22.68
N GLU A 20 -4.50 1.37 -23.45
CA GLU A 20 -3.04 1.31 -23.38
C GLU A 20 -2.50 1.93 -22.07
N ILE A 21 -3.09 3.05 -21.65
CA ILE A 21 -2.75 3.69 -20.36
C ILE A 21 -3.07 2.75 -19.19
N VAL A 22 -4.26 2.14 -19.18
CA VAL A 22 -4.65 1.18 -18.13
C VAL A 22 -3.73 -0.04 -18.14
N GLU A 23 -3.33 -0.53 -19.31
CA GLU A 23 -2.40 -1.66 -19.42
C GLU A 23 -1.01 -1.30 -18.89
N LEU A 24 -0.52 -0.10 -19.17
CA LEU A 24 0.74 0.43 -18.65
C LEU A 24 0.70 0.56 -17.12
N ILE A 25 -0.32 1.27 -16.60
CA ILE A 25 -0.47 1.50 -15.16
C ILE A 25 -0.65 0.18 -14.40
N SER A 26 -1.37 -0.79 -14.98
CA SER A 26 -1.56 -2.11 -14.37
C SER A 26 -0.39 -3.08 -14.59
N SER A 27 0.72 -2.61 -15.16
CA SER A 27 1.88 -3.46 -15.40
C SER A 27 2.71 -3.63 -14.14
N MET A 28 3.22 -4.85 -13.92
CA MET A 28 4.10 -5.14 -12.78
C MET A 28 5.39 -4.33 -12.82
N ARG A 29 5.92 -4.04 -14.02
CA ARG A 29 7.15 -3.24 -14.19
C ARG A 29 6.95 -1.81 -13.72
N PHE A 30 5.79 -1.21 -14.03
CA PHE A 30 5.45 0.13 -13.61
C PHE A 30 5.31 0.22 -12.08
N ALA A 31 4.62 -0.74 -11.45
CA ALA A 31 4.50 -0.79 -9.99
C ALA A 31 5.87 -0.93 -9.29
N ILE A 32 6.78 -1.75 -9.82
CA ILE A 32 8.13 -1.91 -9.30
C ILE A 32 8.93 -0.60 -9.41
N ALA A 33 8.84 0.10 -10.56
CA ALA A 33 9.51 1.39 -10.73
C ALA A 33 9.00 2.44 -9.74
N LEU A 34 7.68 2.52 -9.53
CA LEU A 34 7.07 3.40 -8.52
C LEU A 34 7.56 3.06 -7.11
N LEU A 35 7.58 1.78 -6.76
CA LEU A 35 8.05 1.32 -5.46
C LEU A 35 9.52 1.68 -5.23
N ALA A 36 10.37 1.53 -6.25
CA ALA A 36 11.77 1.92 -6.17
C ALA A 36 11.93 3.44 -5.98
N MET A 37 11.16 4.27 -6.69
CA MET A 37 11.19 5.72 -6.51
C MET A 37 10.73 6.14 -5.11
N ILE A 38 9.67 5.53 -4.60
CA ILE A 38 9.18 5.77 -3.23
C ILE A 38 10.22 5.34 -2.20
N ALA A 39 10.89 4.20 -2.41
CA ALA A 39 11.94 3.73 -1.52
C ALA A 39 13.12 4.72 -1.47
N ILE A 40 13.57 5.24 -2.61
CA ILE A 40 14.63 6.27 -2.67
C ILE A 40 14.18 7.53 -1.94
N ALA A 41 12.96 8.00 -2.20
CA ALA A 41 12.41 9.17 -1.53
C ALA A 41 12.30 8.96 -0.01
N ALA A 42 11.90 7.78 0.43
CA ALA A 42 11.82 7.42 1.85
C ALA A 42 13.19 7.42 2.53
N VAL A 43 14.24 6.93 1.85
CA VAL A 43 15.63 7.01 2.35
C VAL A 43 16.04 8.47 2.55
N ILE A 44 15.77 9.34 1.56
CA ILE A 44 16.06 10.78 1.66
C ILE A 44 15.29 11.39 2.84
N GLY A 45 13.99 11.11 2.95
CA GLY A 45 13.12 11.62 4.02
C GLY A 45 13.50 11.11 5.41
N THR A 46 14.18 9.96 5.51
CA THR A 46 14.66 9.40 6.77
C THR A 46 16.00 10.00 7.18
N VAL A 47 16.90 10.25 6.23
CA VAL A 47 18.23 10.82 6.48
C VAL A 47 18.14 12.31 6.80
N MET A 48 17.26 13.03 6.08
CA MET A 48 17.04 14.45 6.34
C MET A 48 16.04 14.64 7.48
N LYS A 49 16.41 15.46 8.46
CA LYS A 49 15.47 15.87 9.50
C LYS A 49 14.26 16.54 8.85
N GLN A 50 13.07 16.13 9.23
CA GLN A 50 11.82 16.62 8.65
C GLN A 50 11.17 17.66 9.57
N ASN A 51 10.59 18.71 8.96
CA ASN A 51 9.79 19.74 9.64
C ASN A 51 10.54 20.47 10.80
N GLU A 52 11.83 20.71 10.65
CA GLU A 52 12.62 21.53 11.60
C GLU A 52 12.48 23.03 11.28
N ALA A 53 12.98 23.86 12.21
CA ALA A 53 13.03 25.31 12.00
C ALA A 53 13.95 25.67 10.84
N THR A 54 13.55 26.61 9.99
CA THR A 54 14.28 27.08 8.82
C THR A 54 15.73 27.48 9.11
N SER A 55 15.96 28.09 10.29
CA SER A 55 17.31 28.47 10.74
C SER A 55 18.27 27.30 10.84
N ASN A 56 17.79 26.12 11.27
CA ASN A 56 18.62 24.93 11.38
C ASN A 56 19.08 24.44 10.00
N TYR A 57 18.20 24.47 9.02
CA TYR A 57 18.54 24.09 7.63
C TYR A 57 19.52 25.07 6.98
N ILE A 58 19.32 26.38 7.18
CA ILE A 58 20.23 27.42 6.66
C ILE A 58 21.62 27.26 7.28
N ASN A 59 21.70 27.00 8.59
CA ASN A 59 22.97 26.78 9.28
C ASN A 59 23.69 25.51 8.80
N GLN A 60 22.94 24.46 8.45
CA GLN A 60 23.50 23.18 8.04
C GLN A 60 23.92 23.15 6.55
N PHE A 61 23.10 23.70 5.66
CA PHE A 61 23.26 23.56 4.21
C PHE A 61 23.65 24.88 3.51
N GLY A 62 23.54 26.00 4.20
CA GLY A 62 23.68 27.33 3.64
C GLY A 62 22.42 27.80 2.89
N PRO A 63 22.31 29.13 2.62
CA PRO A 63 21.10 29.73 2.05
C PRO A 63 20.76 29.24 0.64
N PHE A 64 21.75 28.96 -0.19
CA PHE A 64 21.55 28.49 -1.56
C PHE A 64 20.92 27.09 -1.60
N TRP A 65 21.53 26.12 -0.93
CA TRP A 65 21.02 24.75 -0.90
C TRP A 65 19.70 24.64 -0.13
N HIS A 66 19.54 25.47 0.90
CA HIS A 66 18.25 25.56 1.58
C HIS A 66 17.13 25.92 0.61
N ALA A 67 17.31 26.95 -0.22
CA ALA A 67 16.29 27.37 -1.18
C ALA A 67 15.97 26.28 -2.24
N VAL A 68 16.98 25.51 -2.66
CA VAL A 68 16.81 24.41 -3.62
C VAL A 68 16.02 23.27 -2.96
N PHE A 69 16.40 22.83 -1.78
CA PHE A 69 15.79 21.71 -1.06
C PHE A 69 14.36 22.01 -0.62
N ASP A 70 14.11 23.25 -0.21
CA ASP A 70 12.77 23.73 0.14
C ASP A 70 11.83 23.69 -1.07
N LYS A 71 12.28 24.19 -2.22
CA LYS A 71 11.51 24.19 -3.47
C LYS A 71 11.17 22.77 -3.95
N VAL A 72 12.06 21.81 -3.73
CA VAL A 72 11.81 20.39 -4.03
C VAL A 72 10.94 19.73 -2.96
N GLY A 73 10.82 20.32 -1.77
CA GLY A 73 10.05 19.78 -0.65
C GLY A 73 10.78 18.70 0.13
N LEU A 74 12.14 18.74 0.17
CA LEU A 74 12.93 17.72 0.88
C LEU A 74 12.83 17.81 2.41
N TYR A 75 12.40 18.96 2.94
CA TYR A 75 12.19 19.16 4.38
C TYR A 75 10.83 18.61 4.87
N SER A 76 9.96 18.23 3.93
CA SER A 76 8.67 17.59 4.22
C SER A 76 8.34 16.58 3.13
N VAL A 77 9.26 15.63 2.86
CA VAL A 77 9.17 14.66 1.76
C VAL A 77 7.83 13.93 1.75
N TYR A 78 7.39 13.47 2.91
CA TYR A 78 6.16 12.67 3.04
C TYR A 78 4.87 13.47 2.78
N SER A 79 4.93 14.81 2.83
CA SER A 79 3.84 15.73 2.50
C SER A 79 4.03 16.42 1.14
N ALA A 80 5.15 16.19 0.45
CA ALA A 80 5.43 16.75 -0.85
C ALA A 80 4.45 16.23 -1.90
N TRP A 81 3.93 17.13 -2.75
CA TRP A 81 2.92 16.79 -3.76
C TRP A 81 3.34 15.66 -4.70
N TRP A 82 4.61 15.63 -5.11
CA TRP A 82 5.15 14.60 -5.99
C TRP A 82 5.23 13.23 -5.30
N PHE A 83 5.54 13.19 -4.00
CA PHE A 83 5.56 11.96 -3.21
C PHE A 83 4.15 11.39 -3.05
N LEU A 84 3.19 12.24 -2.73
CA LEU A 84 1.77 11.85 -2.62
C LEU A 84 1.22 11.37 -3.97
N LEU A 85 1.63 12.00 -5.08
CA LEU A 85 1.29 11.55 -6.42
C LEU A 85 1.86 10.15 -6.72
N LEU A 86 3.14 9.91 -6.41
CA LEU A 86 3.76 8.58 -6.57
C LEU A 86 3.02 7.52 -5.74
N MET A 87 2.67 7.83 -4.50
CA MET A 87 1.89 6.93 -3.64
C MET A 87 0.49 6.66 -4.21
N GLY A 88 -0.22 7.68 -4.65
CA GLY A 88 -1.53 7.53 -5.29
C GLY A 88 -1.47 6.68 -6.57
N MET A 89 -0.43 6.87 -7.38
CA MET A 89 -0.18 6.05 -8.56
C MET A 89 0.15 4.59 -8.18
N LEU A 90 0.93 4.37 -7.12
CA LEU A 90 1.24 3.02 -6.63
C LEU A 90 -0.01 2.30 -6.12
N VAL A 91 -0.85 2.98 -5.34
CA VAL A 91 -2.15 2.44 -4.88
C VAL A 91 -3.00 2.02 -6.07
N THR A 92 -3.15 2.90 -7.05
CA THR A 92 -3.94 2.63 -8.26
C THR A 92 -3.37 1.45 -9.06
N SER A 93 -2.06 1.47 -9.32
CA SER A 93 -1.36 0.42 -10.06
C SER A 93 -1.49 -0.94 -9.40
N THR A 94 -1.22 -1.00 -8.09
CA THR A 94 -1.30 -2.26 -7.33
C THR A 94 -2.72 -2.78 -7.22
N SER A 95 -3.71 -1.90 -7.01
CA SER A 95 -5.13 -2.26 -6.99
C SER A 95 -5.58 -2.85 -8.33
N LEU A 96 -5.20 -2.24 -9.45
CA LEU A 96 -5.47 -2.78 -10.79
C LEU A 96 -4.78 -4.13 -11.02
N CYS A 97 -3.56 -4.30 -10.53
CA CYS A 97 -2.86 -5.59 -10.59
C CYS A 97 -3.62 -6.67 -9.81
N ILE A 98 -4.10 -6.37 -8.60
CA ILE A 98 -4.87 -7.31 -7.78
C ILE A 98 -6.17 -7.68 -8.50
N THR A 99 -6.95 -6.71 -8.94
CA THR A 99 -8.26 -6.95 -9.59
C THR A 99 -8.14 -7.77 -10.88
N ARG A 100 -7.05 -7.63 -11.62
CA ARG A 100 -6.79 -8.41 -12.84
C ARG A 100 -6.31 -9.84 -12.58
N ASN A 101 -5.49 -10.04 -11.54
CA ASN A 101 -4.80 -11.31 -11.29
C ASN A 101 -5.50 -12.18 -10.24
N ALA A 102 -6.09 -11.60 -9.20
CA ALA A 102 -6.74 -12.34 -8.14
C ALA A 102 -7.86 -13.30 -8.63
N PRO A 103 -8.76 -12.89 -9.54
CA PRO A 103 -9.79 -13.81 -10.05
C PRO A 103 -9.20 -15.03 -10.76
N LYS A 104 -8.13 -14.81 -11.54
CA LYS A 104 -7.43 -15.91 -12.25
C LYS A 104 -6.77 -16.86 -11.26
N MET A 105 -6.09 -16.32 -10.24
CA MET A 105 -5.45 -17.11 -9.20
C MET A 105 -6.47 -17.92 -8.39
N ILE A 106 -7.59 -17.32 -8.01
CA ILE A 106 -8.68 -18.02 -7.30
C ILE A 106 -9.28 -19.13 -8.16
N LYS A 107 -9.51 -18.87 -9.45
CA LYS A 107 -9.98 -19.88 -10.39
C LYS A 107 -9.00 -21.03 -10.49
N ASP A 108 -7.71 -20.75 -10.64
CA ASP A 108 -6.65 -21.76 -10.69
C ASP A 108 -6.54 -22.59 -9.41
N MET A 109 -6.71 -21.96 -8.24
CA MET A 109 -6.72 -22.66 -6.95
C MET A 109 -7.87 -23.66 -6.84
N ARG A 110 -9.03 -23.31 -7.43
CA ARG A 110 -10.23 -24.17 -7.43
C ARG A 110 -10.20 -25.22 -8.52
N SER A 111 -9.53 -24.96 -9.63
CA SER A 111 -9.50 -25.87 -10.79
C SER A 111 -8.72 -27.14 -10.51
N TRP A 112 -9.13 -28.23 -11.16
CA TRP A 112 -8.49 -29.54 -11.06
C TRP A 112 -7.80 -29.99 -12.34
N ARG A 113 -7.85 -29.21 -13.41
CA ARG A 113 -7.27 -29.55 -14.73
C ARG A 113 -7.68 -30.95 -15.23
N GLU A 114 -8.93 -31.28 -15.10
CA GLU A 114 -9.48 -32.60 -15.43
C GLU A 114 -9.47 -32.90 -16.94
N ASN A 115 -9.42 -31.87 -17.78
CA ASN A 115 -9.50 -31.99 -19.24
C ASN A 115 -8.12 -32.06 -19.90
N VAL A 116 -7.18 -32.78 -19.29
CA VAL A 116 -5.85 -33.00 -19.85
C VAL A 116 -5.92 -34.20 -20.82
N ARG A 117 -5.40 -34.02 -22.03
CA ARG A 117 -5.22 -35.11 -23.00
C ARG A 117 -3.96 -35.89 -22.66
N GLU A 118 -3.97 -37.21 -22.89
CA GLU A 118 -2.81 -38.09 -22.67
C GLU A 118 -1.55 -37.56 -23.36
N GLN A 119 -1.69 -37.10 -24.59
CA GLN A 119 -0.59 -36.54 -25.38
C GLN A 119 0.03 -35.30 -24.76
N SER A 120 -0.79 -34.49 -24.01
CA SER A 120 -0.27 -33.36 -23.28
C SER A 120 0.53 -33.75 -22.03
N LEU A 121 0.20 -34.88 -21.40
CA LEU A 121 0.97 -35.43 -20.27
C LEU A 121 2.36 -35.89 -20.73
N LEU A 122 2.45 -36.44 -21.94
CA LEU A 122 3.73 -36.89 -22.54
C LEU A 122 4.69 -35.74 -22.86
N ASN A 123 4.17 -34.49 -22.98
CA ASN A 123 4.96 -33.29 -23.27
C ASN A 123 5.43 -32.56 -22.00
N PHE A 124 5.09 -33.03 -20.79
CA PHE A 124 5.61 -32.41 -19.57
C PHE A 124 7.10 -32.69 -19.38
N HIS A 125 7.85 -31.72 -18.88
CA HIS A 125 9.26 -31.85 -18.55
C HIS A 125 9.51 -32.93 -17.49
N HIS A 126 8.63 -32.98 -16.47
CA HIS A 126 8.68 -33.98 -15.41
C HIS A 126 7.60 -35.02 -15.68
N LYS A 127 8.00 -36.11 -16.29
CA LYS A 127 7.15 -37.29 -16.60
C LYS A 127 7.85 -38.57 -16.23
N MET A 128 7.06 -39.52 -15.77
CA MET A 128 7.52 -40.90 -15.51
C MET A 128 6.47 -41.86 -16.03
N GLN A 129 6.92 -42.94 -16.61
CA GLN A 129 6.06 -44.04 -17.09
C GLN A 129 6.56 -45.34 -16.50
N TRP A 130 5.66 -46.13 -15.96
CA TRP A 130 5.97 -47.46 -15.46
C TRP A 130 4.80 -48.42 -15.69
N ARG A 131 5.07 -49.72 -15.64
CA ARG A 131 4.06 -50.78 -15.68
C ARG A 131 3.96 -51.41 -14.29
N ALA A 132 2.74 -51.72 -13.85
CA ALA A 132 2.50 -52.41 -12.59
C ALA A 132 1.58 -53.61 -12.84
N PRO A 133 1.81 -54.74 -12.15
CA PRO A 133 0.99 -55.95 -12.28
C PRO A 133 -0.29 -55.87 -11.44
N LEU A 134 -1.03 -54.77 -11.53
CA LEU A 134 -2.23 -54.49 -10.78
C LEU A 134 -3.37 -54.11 -11.71
N ALA A 135 -4.60 -54.43 -11.31
CA ALA A 135 -5.78 -53.97 -12.00
C ALA A 135 -5.85 -52.42 -11.96
N ARG A 136 -6.29 -51.79 -13.05
CA ARG A 136 -6.33 -50.34 -13.23
C ARG A 136 -6.99 -49.60 -12.08
N ALA A 137 -8.16 -50.05 -11.62
CA ALA A 137 -8.89 -49.45 -10.53
C ALA A 137 -8.15 -49.56 -9.17
N ALA A 138 -7.58 -50.72 -8.88
CA ALA A 138 -6.80 -50.96 -7.67
C ALA A 138 -5.53 -50.08 -7.63
N LEU A 139 -4.83 -49.96 -8.74
CA LEU A 139 -3.66 -49.09 -8.85
C LEU A 139 -4.03 -47.61 -8.63
N ALA A 140 -5.15 -47.16 -9.22
CA ALA A 140 -5.60 -45.79 -9.05
C ALA A 140 -5.97 -45.51 -7.59
N GLN A 141 -6.71 -46.39 -6.91
CA GLN A 141 -7.06 -46.26 -5.52
C GLN A 141 -5.84 -46.26 -4.58
N GLN A 142 -4.91 -47.19 -4.79
CA GLN A 142 -3.68 -47.25 -4.00
C GLN A 142 -2.83 -46.01 -4.16
N THR A 143 -2.73 -45.48 -5.38
CA THR A 143 -1.97 -44.25 -5.65
C THR A 143 -2.67 -43.04 -5.03
N ALA A 144 -4.02 -42.98 -5.10
CA ALA A 144 -4.81 -41.94 -4.49
C ALA A 144 -4.63 -41.90 -2.96
N ALA A 145 -4.65 -43.10 -2.31
CA ALA A 145 -4.44 -43.20 -0.87
C ALA A 145 -3.05 -42.71 -0.47
N ARG A 146 -1.99 -43.15 -1.16
CA ARG A 146 -0.62 -42.69 -0.88
C ARG A 146 -0.45 -41.19 -1.04
N LEU A 147 -1.07 -40.58 -2.06
CA LEU A 147 -1.02 -39.15 -2.26
C LEU A 147 -1.82 -38.38 -1.20
N ALA A 148 -2.97 -38.93 -0.76
CA ALA A 148 -3.75 -38.36 0.32
C ALA A 148 -2.98 -38.39 1.66
N ASP A 149 -2.32 -39.51 1.96
CA ASP A 149 -1.44 -39.66 3.15
C ASP A 149 -0.25 -38.68 3.10
N ALA A 150 0.24 -38.36 1.89
CA ALA A 150 1.26 -37.34 1.69
C ALA A 150 0.71 -35.87 1.73
N GLY A 151 -0.57 -35.68 2.07
CA GLY A 151 -1.20 -34.36 2.23
C GLY A 151 -1.69 -33.74 0.92
N TYR A 152 -1.78 -34.48 -0.18
CA TYR A 152 -2.38 -34.00 -1.43
C TYR A 152 -3.90 -34.11 -1.38
N LYS A 153 -4.59 -33.12 -1.92
CA LYS A 153 -6.01 -33.25 -2.29
C LYS A 153 -6.07 -34.03 -3.61
N VAL A 154 -6.82 -35.10 -3.63
CA VAL A 154 -6.87 -36.04 -4.77
C VAL A 154 -8.27 -36.08 -5.36
N LYS A 155 -8.35 -36.15 -6.70
CA LYS A 155 -9.59 -36.38 -7.46
C LYS A 155 -9.37 -37.43 -8.52
N LEU A 156 -10.22 -38.45 -8.54
CA LEU A 156 -10.25 -39.49 -9.56
C LEU A 156 -11.33 -39.15 -10.59
N VAL A 157 -10.96 -39.24 -11.87
CA VAL A 157 -11.88 -38.99 -13.00
C VAL A 157 -11.75 -40.15 -13.97
N GLU A 158 -12.84 -40.87 -14.20
CA GLU A 158 -12.89 -41.90 -15.23
C GLU A 158 -12.93 -41.27 -16.61
N LYS A 159 -12.13 -41.79 -17.53
CA LYS A 159 -12.04 -41.40 -18.95
C LYS A 159 -12.23 -42.66 -19.81
N ASP A 160 -12.63 -42.47 -21.05
CA ASP A 160 -12.87 -43.57 -21.99
C ASP A 160 -11.69 -44.56 -22.11
N HIS A 161 -10.46 -44.06 -21.97
CA HIS A 161 -9.24 -44.86 -22.14
C HIS A 161 -8.47 -45.11 -20.82
N GLY A 162 -8.96 -44.61 -19.68
CA GLY A 162 -8.24 -44.79 -18.40
C GLY A 162 -8.80 -44.00 -17.25
N ILE A 163 -8.13 -44.07 -16.14
CA ILE A 163 -8.47 -43.26 -14.93
C ILE A 163 -7.46 -42.17 -14.81
N LEU A 164 -7.93 -40.91 -14.82
CA LEU A 164 -7.12 -39.72 -14.53
C LEU A 164 -7.14 -39.46 -13.02
N LEU A 165 -5.99 -39.48 -12.39
CA LEU A 165 -5.81 -39.08 -11.02
C LEU A 165 -5.19 -37.68 -11.00
N ALA A 166 -5.95 -36.71 -10.56
CA ALA A 166 -5.49 -35.33 -10.38
C ALA A 166 -5.19 -35.11 -8.89
N ALA A 167 -3.97 -34.68 -8.57
CA ALA A 167 -3.55 -34.37 -7.22
C ALA A 167 -3.01 -32.93 -7.16
N LYS A 168 -3.34 -32.21 -6.08
CA LYS A 168 -2.83 -30.86 -5.85
C LYS A 168 -2.51 -30.63 -4.38
N GLN A 169 -1.43 -29.88 -4.14
CA GLN A 169 -1.00 -29.46 -2.81
C GLN A 169 -0.56 -27.99 -2.87
N GLY A 170 -0.63 -27.28 -1.77
CA GLY A 170 -0.13 -25.90 -1.67
C GLY A 170 -0.91 -24.86 -2.51
N ALA A 171 -2.10 -25.20 -3.01
CA ALA A 171 -2.90 -24.25 -3.81
C ALA A 171 -3.17 -22.94 -3.07
N ALA A 172 -3.27 -22.97 -1.74
CA ALA A 172 -3.47 -21.79 -0.89
C ALA A 172 -2.28 -20.81 -0.89
N ASN A 173 -1.08 -21.24 -1.30
CA ASN A 173 0.09 -20.36 -1.36
C ASN A 173 -0.11 -19.17 -2.30
N LYS A 174 -1.04 -19.27 -3.27
CA LYS A 174 -1.41 -18.15 -4.13
C LYS A 174 -2.08 -16.99 -3.38
N PHE A 175 -2.67 -17.24 -2.20
CA PHE A 175 -3.17 -16.18 -1.33
C PHE A 175 -2.06 -15.26 -0.83
N GLY A 176 -0.83 -15.77 -0.68
CA GLY A 176 0.32 -14.96 -0.30
C GLY A 176 0.52 -13.76 -1.23
N TYR A 177 0.35 -13.96 -2.54
CA TYR A 177 0.40 -12.85 -3.51
C TYR A 177 -0.70 -11.82 -3.24
N ILE A 178 -1.94 -12.27 -3.05
CA ILE A 178 -3.09 -11.39 -2.85
C ILE A 178 -2.90 -10.59 -1.55
N PHE A 179 -2.54 -11.25 -0.46
CA PHE A 179 -2.35 -10.60 0.84
C PHE A 179 -1.17 -9.62 0.84
N ALA A 180 -0.04 -10.00 0.24
CA ALA A 180 1.12 -9.11 0.15
C ALA A 180 0.81 -7.82 -0.63
N HIS A 181 0.13 -7.93 -1.78
CA HIS A 181 -0.23 -6.76 -2.57
C HIS A 181 -1.34 -5.93 -1.91
N SER A 182 -2.31 -6.57 -1.27
CA SER A 182 -3.34 -5.87 -0.49
C SER A 182 -2.74 -5.12 0.70
N ALA A 183 -1.75 -5.70 1.37
CA ALA A 183 -1.04 -5.03 2.47
C ALA A 183 -0.35 -3.75 1.99
N ILE A 184 0.33 -3.78 0.82
CA ILE A 184 0.94 -2.58 0.24
C ILE A 184 -0.13 -1.49 0.00
N VAL A 185 -1.27 -1.86 -0.58
CA VAL A 185 -2.38 -0.91 -0.82
C VAL A 185 -2.86 -0.30 0.49
N ILE A 186 -3.12 -1.13 1.51
CA ILE A 186 -3.62 -0.68 2.82
C ILE A 186 -2.61 0.26 3.49
N ILE A 187 -1.31 -0.10 3.48
CA ILE A 187 -0.25 0.73 4.05
C ILE A 187 -0.16 2.08 3.33
N CYS A 188 -0.17 2.08 1.99
CA CYS A 188 -0.10 3.32 1.22
C CYS A 188 -1.34 4.20 1.41
N VAL A 189 -2.52 3.61 1.46
CA VAL A 189 -3.78 4.33 1.76
C VAL A 189 -3.73 4.92 3.17
N GLY A 190 -3.27 4.15 4.17
CA GLY A 190 -3.06 4.64 5.52
C GLY A 190 -2.09 5.83 5.57
N ALA A 191 -0.98 5.75 4.85
CA ALA A 191 -0.01 6.84 4.76
C ALA A 191 -0.56 8.09 4.03
N LEU A 192 -1.42 7.92 3.02
CA LEU A 192 -2.13 9.05 2.39
C LEU A 192 -3.08 9.72 3.37
N PHE A 193 -3.78 8.97 4.20
CA PHE A 193 -4.64 9.52 5.25
C PHE A 193 -3.84 10.19 6.38
N ASP A 194 -2.67 9.65 6.71
CA ASP A 194 -1.77 10.25 7.72
C ASP A 194 -1.02 11.49 7.20
N SER A 195 -1.06 11.76 5.91
CA SER A 195 -0.47 12.95 5.29
C SER A 195 -1.37 14.19 5.46
N ASP A 196 -0.88 15.33 4.96
CA ASP A 196 -1.67 16.58 4.90
C ASP A 196 -2.85 16.53 3.93
N MET A 197 -3.01 15.48 3.14
CA MET A 197 -4.05 15.38 2.10
C MET A 197 -5.48 15.55 2.63
N PRO A 198 -5.90 14.91 3.73
CA PRO A 198 -7.24 15.08 4.24
C PRO A 198 -7.54 16.52 4.65
N ILE A 199 -6.53 17.25 5.12
CA ILE A 199 -6.66 18.66 5.52
C ILE A 199 -6.71 19.56 4.30
N ARG A 200 -5.80 19.37 3.32
CA ARG A 200 -5.83 20.10 2.04
C ARG A 200 -7.16 19.90 1.30
N PHE A 201 -7.71 18.69 1.36
CA PHE A 201 -9.02 18.42 0.78
C PHE A 201 -10.11 19.28 1.43
N GLN A 202 -10.09 19.44 2.77
CA GLN A 202 -11.02 20.28 3.48
C GLN A 202 -10.79 21.78 3.16
N GLU A 203 -9.55 22.21 2.99
CA GLU A 203 -9.21 23.57 2.54
C GLU A 203 -9.78 23.82 1.12
N TRP A 204 -9.61 22.90 0.18
CA TRP A 204 -10.02 23.09 -1.22
C TRP A 204 -11.52 22.94 -1.45
N PHE A 205 -12.17 22.02 -0.78
CA PHE A 205 -13.55 21.63 -1.09
C PHE A 205 -14.57 22.02 -0.01
N LEU A 206 -14.14 22.17 1.25
CA LEU A 206 -15.02 22.48 2.35
C LEU A 206 -14.85 23.93 2.87
N GLY A 207 -14.05 24.75 2.19
CA GLY A 207 -13.85 26.16 2.52
C GLY A 207 -13.16 26.39 3.87
N LYS A 208 -12.38 25.40 4.37
CA LYS A 208 -11.59 25.59 5.57
C LYS A 208 -10.39 26.47 5.24
N THR A 209 -10.14 27.48 6.07
CA THR A 209 -9.04 28.43 5.88
C THR A 209 -8.26 28.60 7.17
N PRO A 210 -6.92 28.75 7.11
CA PRO A 210 -6.11 29.04 8.29
C PRO A 210 -6.51 30.39 8.94
N PHE A 211 -6.44 30.45 10.27
CA PHE A 211 -6.66 31.67 11.05
C PHE A 211 -5.34 32.40 11.27
N GLY A 212 -5.21 33.58 10.69
CA GLY A 212 -4.02 34.43 10.83
C GLY A 212 -4.09 35.47 11.96
N GLY A 213 -5.19 35.48 12.72
CA GLY A 213 -5.39 36.41 13.82
C GLY A 213 -4.78 35.97 15.14
N SER A 214 -4.97 36.78 16.18
CA SER A 214 -4.62 36.50 17.57
C SER A 214 -5.89 36.52 18.44
N GLY A 215 -5.90 35.72 19.50
CA GLY A 215 -7.02 35.70 20.42
C GLY A 215 -7.26 34.35 21.10
N LEU A 216 -8.38 34.22 21.78
CA LEU A 216 -8.75 32.96 22.44
C LEU A 216 -9.20 31.93 21.41
N ILE A 217 -8.77 30.66 21.57
CA ILE A 217 -9.16 29.56 20.72
C ILE A 217 -10.69 29.40 20.66
N SER A 218 -11.40 29.66 21.77
CA SER A 218 -12.87 29.59 21.85
C SER A 218 -13.60 30.62 20.97
N ALA A 219 -12.95 31.73 20.64
CA ALA A 219 -13.53 32.81 19.83
C ALA A 219 -13.27 32.61 18.31
N VAL A 220 -12.50 31.64 17.92
CA VAL A 220 -12.16 31.39 16.51
C VAL A 220 -13.35 30.82 15.75
N PRO A 221 -13.74 31.43 14.61
CA PRO A 221 -14.88 30.98 13.80
C PRO A 221 -14.78 29.53 13.30
N PRO A 222 -15.93 28.86 13.03
CA PRO A 222 -15.97 27.46 12.62
C PRO A 222 -15.24 27.16 11.30
N GLN A 223 -15.07 28.12 10.42
CA GLN A 223 -14.33 27.97 9.15
C GLN A 223 -12.84 27.67 9.36
N HIS A 224 -12.29 28.01 10.52
CA HIS A 224 -10.90 27.78 10.90
C HIS A 224 -10.74 26.58 11.84
N ARG A 225 -11.81 25.80 12.05
CA ARG A 225 -11.84 24.65 12.94
C ARG A 225 -12.09 23.37 12.15
N LEU A 226 -11.36 22.34 12.50
CA LEU A 226 -11.53 20.98 12.00
C LEU A 226 -12.33 20.18 13.01
N SER A 227 -13.29 19.40 12.53
CA SER A 227 -14.18 18.60 13.38
C SER A 227 -13.46 17.45 14.06
N THR A 228 -14.00 16.99 15.19
CA THR A 228 -13.59 15.73 15.85
C THR A 228 -13.74 14.48 14.98
N SER A 229 -14.56 14.55 13.93
CA SER A 229 -14.73 13.47 12.94
C SER A 229 -13.67 13.45 11.84
N ASN A 230 -12.68 14.37 11.89
CA ASN A 230 -11.57 14.34 10.94
C ASN A 230 -10.83 12.98 11.02
N PRO A 231 -10.63 12.25 9.91
CA PRO A 231 -10.06 10.90 9.94
C PRO A 231 -8.62 10.88 10.42
N THR A 232 -7.89 11.97 10.22
CA THR A 232 -6.52 12.14 10.69
C THR A 232 -6.31 13.56 11.18
N PHE A 233 -5.55 13.72 12.24
CA PHE A 233 -5.19 15.05 12.73
C PHE A 233 -3.79 15.04 13.31
N ARG A 234 -3.11 16.15 13.08
CA ARG A 234 -1.83 16.47 13.69
C ARG A 234 -1.95 17.88 14.25
N GLY A 235 -1.28 18.14 15.33
CA GLY A 235 -1.27 19.46 15.89
C GLY A 235 -0.50 19.48 17.20
N ASN A 236 -0.14 20.69 17.60
CA ASN A 236 0.53 20.94 18.87
C ASN A 236 -0.47 21.59 19.81
N THR A 237 -0.46 21.17 21.07
CA THR A 237 -1.23 21.84 22.11
C THR A 237 -0.30 22.19 23.26
N LEU A 238 -0.39 23.41 23.76
CA LEU A 238 0.35 23.87 24.94
C LEU A 238 -0.61 23.79 26.13
N ILE A 239 -0.29 22.93 27.08
CA ILE A 239 -1.10 22.73 28.28
C ILE A 239 -0.23 23.06 29.50
N PRO A 240 -0.53 24.09 30.26
CA PRO A 240 0.18 24.36 31.51
C PRO A 240 -0.17 23.33 32.58
N GLU A 241 0.67 23.18 33.61
CA GLU A 241 0.37 22.28 34.73
C GLU A 241 -0.98 22.65 35.38
N GLY A 242 -1.79 21.63 35.64
CA GLY A 242 -3.16 21.79 36.13
C GLY A 242 -4.19 22.20 35.08
N GLY A 243 -3.75 22.59 33.90
CA GLY A 243 -4.61 22.96 32.77
C GLY A 243 -5.16 21.78 31.99
N SER A 244 -6.08 22.06 31.07
CA SER A 244 -6.62 21.10 30.15
C SER A 244 -6.87 21.70 28.77
N SER A 245 -6.84 20.89 27.73
CA SER A 245 -7.19 21.28 26.36
C SER A 245 -7.95 20.16 25.67
N ASP A 246 -8.93 20.52 24.85
CA ASP A 246 -9.70 19.68 23.94
C ASP A 246 -9.43 20.02 22.47
N SER A 247 -8.37 20.81 22.23
CA SER A 247 -8.01 21.26 20.88
C SER A 247 -6.50 21.26 20.67
N ALA A 248 -6.09 21.12 19.42
CA ALA A 248 -4.71 21.20 18.97
C ALA A 248 -4.58 22.23 17.83
N LEU A 249 -3.42 22.88 17.77
CA LEU A 249 -3.09 23.89 16.76
C LEU A 249 -2.28 23.24 15.65
N LEU A 250 -2.80 23.32 14.44
CA LEU A 250 -2.14 22.83 13.23
C LEU A 250 -1.55 24.03 12.49
N GLN A 251 -0.23 24.13 12.47
CA GLN A 251 0.48 25.21 11.77
C GLN A 251 0.35 25.04 10.25
N ARG A 252 0.01 26.14 9.58
CA ARG A 252 -0.03 26.27 8.13
C ARG A 252 0.78 27.48 7.70
N ALA A 253 1.09 27.60 6.40
CA ALA A 253 1.87 28.74 5.90
C ALA A 253 1.23 30.09 6.20
N ASP A 254 -0.10 30.16 6.13
CA ASP A 254 -0.87 31.41 6.24
C ASP A 254 -1.59 31.56 7.59
N GLY A 255 -1.25 30.74 8.61
CA GLY A 255 -1.88 30.79 9.91
C GLY A 255 -2.04 29.43 10.58
N VAL A 256 -3.11 29.27 11.35
CA VAL A 256 -3.35 28.08 12.17
C VAL A 256 -4.75 27.53 11.93
N LEU A 257 -4.88 26.22 11.73
CA LEU A 257 -6.16 25.52 11.85
C LEU A 257 -6.30 24.92 13.24
N ILE A 258 -7.49 25.00 13.82
CA ILE A 258 -7.77 24.44 15.13
C ILE A 258 -8.41 23.06 14.92
N GLN A 259 -7.76 22.02 15.37
CA GLN A 259 -8.29 20.68 15.40
C GLN A 259 -9.01 20.42 16.73
N GLU A 260 -10.28 20.13 16.66
CA GLU A 260 -11.05 19.69 17.84
C GLU A 260 -10.72 18.22 18.13
N LEU A 261 -10.42 17.91 19.38
CA LEU A 261 -10.08 16.57 19.81
C LEU A 261 -11.33 15.87 20.37
N PRO A 262 -11.51 14.56 20.15
CA PRO A 262 -12.60 13.79 20.74
C PRO A 262 -12.38 13.50 22.24
N VAL A 263 -11.28 13.97 22.80
CA VAL A 263 -10.85 13.77 24.18
C VAL A 263 -10.32 15.07 24.77
N THR A 264 -10.45 15.24 26.08
CA THR A 264 -9.83 16.34 26.81
C THR A 264 -8.55 15.85 27.47
N ILE A 265 -7.44 16.51 27.16
CA ILE A 265 -6.12 16.21 27.74
C ILE A 265 -5.92 17.12 28.94
N LYS A 266 -5.72 16.57 30.13
CA LYS A 266 -5.43 17.30 31.35
C LYS A 266 -4.00 17.00 31.82
N LEU A 267 -3.14 18.01 31.89
CA LEU A 267 -1.79 17.90 32.41
C LEU A 267 -1.79 18.05 33.94
N LYS A 268 -1.57 16.99 34.67
CA LYS A 268 -1.50 17.03 36.14
C LYS A 268 -0.18 17.60 36.63
N LYS A 269 0.94 17.11 36.10
CA LYS A 269 2.27 17.54 36.48
C LYS A 269 3.24 17.30 35.33
N PHE A 270 4.17 18.21 35.12
CA PHE A 270 5.27 18.08 34.19
C PHE A 270 6.57 17.94 34.98
N THR A 271 7.32 16.88 34.74
CA THR A 271 8.59 16.61 35.42
C THR A 271 9.68 16.44 34.37
N ILE A 272 10.80 17.15 34.56
CA ILE A 272 11.98 17.00 33.73
C ILE A 272 13.10 16.43 34.61
N ASP A 273 13.57 15.22 34.28
CA ASP A 273 14.77 14.67 34.85
C ASP A 273 15.98 15.08 34.01
N PHE A 274 17.09 15.33 34.67
CA PHE A 274 18.35 15.71 34.03
C PHE A 274 19.39 14.59 34.19
N TYR A 275 20.20 14.39 33.15
CA TYR A 275 21.41 13.59 33.28
C TYR A 275 22.42 14.35 34.16
N SER A 276 23.43 13.63 34.71
CA SER A 276 24.53 14.25 35.46
C SER A 276 25.32 15.30 34.66
N THR A 277 25.19 15.28 33.33
CA THR A 277 25.75 16.25 32.39
C THR A 277 24.94 17.55 32.26
N GLY A 278 23.81 17.69 32.96
CA GLY A 278 22.90 18.83 32.84
C GLY A 278 21.97 18.80 31.62
N MET A 279 22.02 17.75 30.80
CA MET A 279 21.07 17.59 29.69
C MET A 279 19.77 17.00 30.19
N PRO A 280 18.61 17.50 29.73
CA PRO A 280 17.31 16.96 30.12
C PRO A 280 17.12 15.54 29.60
N LYS A 281 16.65 14.64 30.45
CA LYS A 281 16.10 13.35 30.08
C LYS A 281 14.68 13.63 29.60
N LEU A 282 14.39 13.40 28.34
CA LEU A 282 13.03 13.48 27.81
C LEU A 282 12.17 12.35 28.41
N LEU A 283 11.47 12.65 29.49
CA LEU A 283 10.40 11.82 30.04
C LEU A 283 9.14 12.66 30.10
N SER A 284 8.30 12.51 29.10
CA SER A 284 6.94 13.05 29.12
C SER A 284 6.00 11.97 29.67
N LEU A 285 5.52 12.14 30.90
CA LEU A 285 4.43 11.33 31.46
C LEU A 285 3.12 12.06 31.16
N ILE A 286 2.47 11.68 30.07
CA ILE A 286 1.09 12.09 29.77
C ILE A 286 0.16 11.04 30.39
N HIS A 287 -0.65 11.43 31.35
CA HIS A 287 -1.80 10.67 31.78
C HIS A 287 -3.04 11.18 31.04
N ILE A 288 -3.56 10.34 30.16
CA ILE A 288 -4.82 10.56 29.44
C ILE A 288 -5.97 10.10 30.33
#